data_e819cd8fe70231a88dbb2f2265e5be2c
#
_entry.id   e819cd8fe70231a88dbb2f2265e5be2c
#
_cell.length_a   1.000
_cell.length_b   1.000
_cell.length_c   1.000
_cell.angle_alpha   90.00
_cell.angle_beta   90.00
_cell.angle_gamma   90.00
#
_symmetry.space_group_name_H-M   'P 1'
#
loop_
_entity.id
_entity.type
_entity.pdbx_description
1 polymer ?
#
loop_
_entity_poly.entity_id
_entity_poly.type
_entity_poly.pdbx_seq_one_letter_code
_entity_poly.pdbx_strand_id
1 'polypeptide(L)'
;DESIAVPMLYFLPKKLGITAGKRDALINSEDILPTILGLCDLAIPESVEGINYTGYLEGKETQNNAALIGCVQPFGQWNRVQHGGQEYRGLRTLRYTYTRNLQGPLLFFDNEKDPYQLHNLVDNPEYAEIQKQLDDELSARLKSNGDRFLPGMDYIKKWNYLVDKTETVPYFQ
;
A
#
# COMPACT_ATOMS: atom_id res chain seq x y z
N ASP A 1 10.75 3.12 4.20
CA ASP A 1 9.57 3.89 4.68
C ASP A 1 9.43 5.30 4.06
N GLU A 2 10.49 5.93 3.59
CA GLU A 2 10.50 7.35 3.15
C GLU A 2 9.49 7.66 2.03
N SER A 3 9.15 6.68 1.21
CA SER A 3 8.20 6.84 0.10
C SER A 3 6.76 6.45 0.44
N ILE A 4 6.54 5.73 1.54
CA ILE A 4 5.22 5.23 1.94
C ILE A 4 4.71 5.79 3.27
N ALA A 5 5.61 6.21 4.16
CA ALA A 5 5.24 6.81 5.45
C ALA A 5 5.08 8.34 5.30
N VAL A 6 4.07 8.76 4.55
CA VAL A 6 3.78 10.17 4.31
C VAL A 6 2.78 10.71 5.34
N PRO A 7 2.95 11.96 5.83
CA PRO A 7 2.03 12.53 6.79
C PRO A 7 0.67 12.81 6.14
N MET A 8 -0.42 12.52 6.86
CA MET A 8 -1.78 12.87 6.48
C MET A 8 -2.40 13.78 7.53
N LEU A 9 -2.96 14.91 7.10
CA LEU A 9 -3.58 15.90 7.99
C LEU A 9 -5.01 16.16 7.55
N TYR A 10 -5.96 15.96 8.49
CA TYR A 10 -7.35 16.37 8.32
C TYR A 10 -7.61 17.63 9.16
N PHE A 11 -8.03 18.72 8.52
CA PHE A 11 -8.56 19.89 9.18
C PHE A 11 -10.09 19.85 9.14
N LEU A 12 -10.69 19.51 10.27
CA LEU A 12 -12.11 19.21 10.36
C LEU A 12 -12.90 20.33 11.05
N PRO A 13 -14.13 20.62 10.58
CA PRO A 13 -15.02 21.57 11.27
C PRO A 13 -15.35 21.12 12.69
N LYS A 14 -15.36 22.04 13.65
CA LYS A 14 -15.69 21.76 15.07
C LYS A 14 -17.06 21.10 15.26
N LYS A 15 -18.01 21.33 14.36
CA LYS A 15 -19.37 20.75 14.41
C LYS A 15 -19.38 19.22 14.32
N LEU A 16 -18.31 18.59 13.79
CA LEU A 16 -18.18 17.13 13.73
C LEU A 16 -17.84 16.50 15.09
N GLY A 17 -17.48 17.30 16.10
CA GLY A 17 -17.19 16.79 17.44
C GLY A 17 -15.94 15.91 17.55
N ILE A 18 -15.15 15.80 16.49
CA ILE A 18 -13.94 14.99 16.47
C ILE A 18 -12.82 15.71 17.21
N THR A 19 -12.28 15.06 18.23
CA THR A 19 -11.19 15.62 19.04
C THR A 19 -9.89 15.65 18.27
N ALA A 20 -9.21 16.80 18.27
CA ALA A 20 -7.89 16.94 17.67
C ALA A 20 -6.86 16.02 18.36
N GLY A 21 -5.97 15.43 17.57
CA GLY A 21 -4.92 14.56 18.09
C GLY A 21 -4.28 13.71 17.00
N LYS A 22 -3.16 13.09 17.34
CA LYS A 22 -2.51 12.09 16.48
C LYS A 22 -3.32 10.79 16.49
N ARG A 23 -3.35 10.14 15.34
CA ARG A 23 -3.94 8.81 15.15
C ARG A 23 -2.92 7.95 14.41
N ASP A 24 -2.75 6.72 14.86
CA ASP A 24 -1.85 5.74 14.22
C ASP A 24 -2.70 4.74 13.44
N ALA A 25 -3.07 5.11 12.23
CA ALA A 25 -3.81 4.28 11.28
C ALA A 25 -2.97 4.01 10.03
N LEU A 26 -3.17 2.84 9.45
CA LEU A 26 -2.58 2.46 8.17
C LEU A 26 -3.58 2.85 7.07
N ILE A 27 -3.37 3.99 6.47
CA ILE A 27 -4.25 4.60 5.47
C ILE A 27 -3.57 4.57 4.11
N ASN A 28 -4.27 4.08 3.10
CA ASN A 28 -3.88 4.14 1.71
C ASN A 28 -4.56 5.29 0.97
N SER A 29 -4.11 5.61 -0.23
CA SER A 29 -4.69 6.67 -1.06
C SER A 29 -6.15 6.41 -1.42
N GLU A 30 -6.54 5.17 -1.64
CA GLU A 30 -7.92 4.75 -1.93
C GLU A 30 -8.89 5.00 -0.76
N ASP A 31 -8.38 5.09 0.48
CA ASP A 31 -9.17 5.31 1.70
C ASP A 31 -9.60 6.79 1.87
N ILE A 32 -8.97 7.70 1.13
CA ILE A 32 -9.22 9.14 1.26
C ILE A 32 -10.64 9.48 0.86
N LEU A 33 -11.08 9.02 -0.31
CA LEU A 33 -12.42 9.33 -0.82
C LEU A 33 -13.54 8.81 0.08
N PRO A 34 -13.59 7.52 0.46
CA PRO A 34 -14.66 7.03 1.33
C PRO A 34 -14.65 7.69 2.71
N THR A 35 -13.47 8.06 3.23
CA THR A 35 -13.36 8.79 4.50
C THR A 35 -13.96 10.19 4.40
N ILE A 36 -13.69 10.92 3.30
CA ILE A 36 -14.28 12.25 3.08
C ILE A 36 -15.80 12.15 2.93
N LEU A 37 -16.30 11.18 2.15
CA LEU A 37 -17.74 10.95 1.98
C LEU A 37 -18.40 10.64 3.33
N GLY A 38 -17.79 9.77 4.15
CA GLY A 38 -18.30 9.46 5.48
C GLY A 38 -18.31 10.65 6.43
N LEU A 39 -17.27 11.50 6.42
CA LEU A 39 -17.22 12.75 7.18
C LEU A 39 -18.30 13.76 6.76
N CYS A 40 -18.74 13.68 5.52
CA CYS A 40 -19.82 14.52 4.97
C CYS A 40 -21.21 13.89 5.11
N ASP A 41 -21.33 12.71 5.72
CA ASP A 41 -22.57 11.92 5.80
C ASP A 41 -23.18 11.63 4.43
N LEU A 42 -22.33 11.33 3.44
CA LEU A 42 -22.71 10.99 2.09
C LEU A 42 -22.57 9.48 1.85
N ALA A 43 -23.45 8.93 1.00
CA ALA A 43 -23.37 7.54 0.60
C ALA A 43 -22.07 7.26 -0.17
N ILE A 44 -21.40 6.16 0.20
CA ILE A 44 -20.18 5.68 -0.47
C ILE A 44 -20.62 4.75 -1.60
N PRO A 45 -20.28 5.05 -2.88
CA PRO A 45 -20.60 4.18 -4.01
C PRO A 45 -19.97 2.79 -3.88
N GLU A 46 -20.64 1.75 -4.33
CA GLU A 46 -20.12 0.36 -4.31
C GLU A 46 -18.82 0.18 -5.12
N SER A 47 -18.56 1.06 -6.07
CA SER A 47 -17.30 1.05 -6.84
C SER A 47 -16.08 1.59 -6.09
N VAL A 48 -16.27 2.11 -4.87
CA VAL A 48 -15.19 2.62 -4.04
C VAL A 48 -14.63 1.47 -3.18
N GLU A 49 -13.38 1.10 -3.40
CA GLU A 49 -12.73 -0.05 -2.77
C GLU A 49 -12.05 0.28 -1.42
N GLY A 50 -11.81 1.57 -1.15
CA GLY A 50 -11.12 2.03 0.06
C GLY A 50 -11.97 1.91 1.34
N ILE A 51 -11.29 1.98 2.47
CA ILE A 51 -11.88 1.92 3.82
C ILE A 51 -12.31 3.30 4.27
N ASN A 52 -13.52 3.41 4.82
CA ASN A 52 -13.98 4.62 5.49
C ASN A 52 -13.46 4.70 6.92
N TYR A 53 -12.53 5.62 7.20
CA TYR A 53 -11.93 5.85 8.51
C TYR A 53 -12.70 6.85 9.40
N THR A 54 -13.90 7.31 9.03
CA THR A 54 -14.69 8.25 9.85
C THR A 54 -14.87 7.73 11.28
N GLY A 55 -15.25 6.46 11.45
CA GLY A 55 -15.38 5.84 12.76
C GLY A 55 -14.10 5.85 13.58
N TYR A 56 -12.95 5.63 12.94
CA TYR A 56 -11.65 5.68 13.59
C TYR A 56 -11.30 7.12 14.05
N LEU A 57 -11.58 8.12 13.22
CA LEU A 57 -11.39 9.52 13.58
C LEU A 57 -12.27 9.95 14.77
N GLU A 58 -13.46 9.36 14.90
CA GLU A 58 -14.37 9.53 16.05
C GLU A 58 -13.94 8.78 17.31
N GLY A 59 -12.81 8.05 17.27
CA GLY A 59 -12.28 7.30 18.41
C GLY A 59 -12.71 5.84 18.48
N LYS A 60 -13.33 5.31 17.44
CA LYS A 60 -13.62 3.86 17.29
C LYS A 60 -12.37 3.14 16.80
N GLU A 61 -12.24 1.85 17.13
CA GLU A 61 -11.16 1.03 16.63
C GLU A 61 -11.34 0.71 15.14
N THR A 62 -10.21 0.65 14.40
CA THR A 62 -10.17 0.12 13.05
C THR A 62 -9.74 -1.33 13.06
N GLN A 63 -10.31 -2.15 12.17
CA GLN A 63 -9.91 -3.54 11.98
C GLN A 63 -8.80 -3.69 10.93
N ASN A 64 -8.39 -2.60 10.26
CA ASN A 64 -7.32 -2.68 9.28
C ASN A 64 -5.97 -2.74 9.99
N ASN A 65 -5.31 -3.88 9.89
CA ASN A 65 -4.02 -4.18 10.51
C ASN A 65 -2.82 -4.04 9.54
N ALA A 66 -3.08 -3.83 8.25
CA ALA A 66 -2.05 -3.69 7.24
C ALA A 66 -2.52 -2.84 6.05
N ALA A 67 -1.63 -2.00 5.54
CA ALA A 67 -1.80 -1.31 4.26
C ALA A 67 -1.16 -2.14 3.13
N LEU A 68 -1.86 -2.28 2.00
CA LEU A 68 -1.32 -2.90 0.81
C LEU A 68 -0.42 -1.91 0.09
N ILE A 69 0.81 -2.30 -0.20
CA ILE A 69 1.78 -1.49 -0.94
C ILE A 69 2.25 -2.22 -2.20
N GLY A 70 2.62 -1.49 -3.23
CA GLY A 70 3.10 -2.14 -4.44
C GLY A 70 3.61 -1.19 -5.51
N CYS A 71 4.35 -1.77 -6.44
CA CYS A 71 4.73 -1.19 -7.70
C CYS A 71 4.24 -2.12 -8.81
N VAL A 72 3.31 -1.63 -9.63
CA VAL A 72 2.77 -2.44 -10.74
C VAL A 72 3.76 -2.50 -11.87
N GLN A 73 4.35 -1.36 -12.23
CA GLN A 73 5.35 -1.21 -13.27
C GLN A 73 6.35 -0.13 -12.84
N PRO A 74 7.65 -0.46 -12.67
CA PRO A 74 8.67 0.55 -12.43
C PRO A 74 8.84 1.46 -13.66
N PHE A 75 9.05 2.75 -13.44
CA PHE A 75 9.11 3.76 -14.49
C PHE A 75 10.20 4.81 -14.26
N GLY A 76 10.43 5.66 -15.28
CA GLY A 76 11.40 6.75 -15.22
C GLY A 76 12.82 6.23 -14.97
N GLN A 77 13.53 6.88 -14.08
CA GLN A 77 14.91 6.49 -13.74
C GLN A 77 15.01 5.17 -12.93
N TRP A 78 13.89 4.65 -12.44
CA TRP A 78 13.82 3.39 -11.71
C TRP A 78 13.27 2.25 -12.55
N ASN A 79 13.22 2.41 -13.87
CA ASN A 79 12.73 1.37 -14.74
C ASN A 79 13.66 0.15 -14.75
N ARG A 80 13.06 -1.00 -15.08
CA ARG A 80 13.75 -2.29 -15.11
C ARG A 80 14.97 -2.30 -16.03
N VAL A 81 14.86 -1.65 -17.18
CA VAL A 81 15.90 -1.68 -18.22
C VAL A 81 17.16 -0.95 -17.78
N GLN A 82 17.02 0.19 -17.11
CA GLN A 82 18.14 1.07 -16.80
C GLN A 82 18.68 0.88 -15.37
N HIS A 83 17.82 0.60 -14.40
CA HIS A 83 18.20 0.61 -12.98
C HIS A 83 17.75 -0.63 -12.21
N GLY A 84 17.30 -1.67 -12.89
CA GLY A 84 16.92 -2.93 -12.27
C GLY A 84 15.65 -2.86 -11.42
N GLY A 85 14.80 -1.86 -11.68
CA GLY A 85 13.51 -1.77 -11.02
C GLY A 85 12.65 -3.01 -11.31
N GLN A 86 11.78 -3.36 -10.38
CA GLN A 86 10.94 -4.55 -10.49
C GLN A 86 9.57 -4.32 -9.88
N GLU A 87 8.61 -5.08 -10.35
CA GLU A 87 7.28 -5.13 -9.78
C GLU A 87 7.33 -5.77 -8.40
N TYR A 88 6.57 -5.23 -7.47
CA TYR A 88 6.39 -5.86 -6.15
C TYR A 88 4.98 -5.63 -5.61
N ARG A 89 4.60 -6.48 -4.68
CA ARG A 89 3.45 -6.33 -3.80
C ARG A 89 3.91 -6.55 -2.37
N GLY A 90 3.26 -5.89 -1.43
CA GLY A 90 3.64 -6.02 -0.03
C GLY A 90 2.60 -5.51 0.94
N LEU A 91 2.91 -5.69 2.20
CA LEU A 91 2.14 -5.21 3.34
C LEU A 91 3.00 -4.30 4.22
N ARG A 92 2.43 -3.19 4.63
CA ARG A 92 2.93 -2.35 5.71
C ARG A 92 1.98 -2.49 6.90
N THR A 93 2.44 -3.16 7.95
CA THR A 93 1.74 -3.20 9.24
C THR A 93 2.30 -2.11 10.16
N LEU A 94 1.76 -1.92 11.35
CA LEU A 94 2.35 -0.99 12.31
C LEU A 94 3.81 -1.34 12.63
N ARG A 95 4.16 -2.63 12.65
CA ARG A 95 5.50 -3.10 13.01
C ARG A 95 6.33 -3.56 11.82
N TYR A 96 5.74 -4.26 10.86
CA TYR A 96 6.47 -4.94 9.80
C TYR A 96 6.24 -4.30 8.43
N THR A 97 7.30 -4.32 7.61
CA THR A 97 7.21 -4.11 6.16
C THR A 97 7.62 -5.39 5.48
N TYR A 98 6.74 -5.97 4.69
CA TYR A 98 7.02 -7.17 3.92
C TYR A 98 6.67 -6.96 2.46
N THR A 99 7.56 -7.33 1.55
CA THR A 99 7.30 -7.31 0.10
C THR A 99 7.78 -8.58 -0.56
N ARG A 100 7.12 -8.93 -1.66
CA ARG A 100 7.59 -9.95 -2.60
C ARG A 100 7.52 -9.44 -4.03
N ASN A 101 8.40 -9.94 -4.88
CA ASN A 101 8.36 -9.77 -6.32
C ASN A 101 7.78 -11.02 -7.01
N LEU A 102 7.91 -11.11 -8.34
CA LEU A 102 7.42 -12.27 -9.10
C LEU A 102 8.22 -13.57 -8.84
N GLN A 103 9.39 -13.48 -8.22
CA GLN A 103 10.26 -14.61 -7.89
C GLN A 103 10.10 -15.10 -6.44
N GLY A 104 9.50 -14.28 -5.56
CA GLY A 104 9.31 -14.62 -4.16
C GLY A 104 9.58 -13.45 -3.20
N PRO A 105 9.82 -13.73 -1.92
CA PRO A 105 10.13 -12.72 -0.92
C PRO A 105 11.26 -11.80 -1.35
N LEU A 106 11.10 -10.48 -1.15
CA LEU A 106 12.06 -9.48 -1.60
C LEU A 106 12.65 -8.68 -0.44
N LEU A 107 11.78 -8.08 0.38
CA LEU A 107 12.17 -7.28 1.55
C LEU A 107 11.28 -7.63 2.73
N PHE A 108 11.93 -7.74 3.90
CA PHE A 108 11.24 -7.93 5.16
C PHE A 108 11.96 -7.19 6.27
N PHE A 109 11.25 -6.29 6.98
CA PHE A 109 11.82 -5.47 8.05
C PHE A 109 10.92 -5.45 9.28
N ASP A 110 11.55 -5.47 10.46
CA ASP A 110 10.91 -5.16 11.75
C ASP A 110 11.16 -3.68 12.06
N ASN A 111 10.22 -2.80 11.70
CA ASN A 111 10.39 -1.36 11.83
C ASN A 111 10.46 -0.84 13.27
N GLU A 112 10.10 -1.67 14.24
CA GLU A 112 10.28 -1.36 15.66
C GLU A 112 11.74 -1.55 16.09
N LYS A 113 12.40 -2.60 15.60
CA LYS A 113 13.80 -2.89 15.90
C LYS A 113 14.79 -2.21 14.95
N ASP A 114 14.36 -2.02 13.69
CA ASP A 114 15.15 -1.44 12.60
C ASP A 114 14.32 -0.37 11.85
N PRO A 115 14.12 0.80 12.47
CA PRO A 115 13.31 1.87 11.88
C PRO A 115 13.89 2.44 10.57
N TYR A 116 15.16 2.21 10.30
CA TYR A 116 15.82 2.64 9.06
C TYR A 116 15.89 1.55 7.99
N GLN A 117 15.36 0.36 8.27
CA GLN A 117 15.27 -0.75 7.31
C GLN A 117 16.65 -1.14 6.72
N LEU A 118 17.67 -1.24 7.57
CA LEU A 118 19.04 -1.54 7.16
C LEU A 118 19.30 -3.05 7.05
N HIS A 119 18.50 -3.88 7.73
CA HIS A 119 18.70 -5.32 7.84
C HIS A 119 17.51 -6.09 7.28
N ASN A 120 17.65 -6.58 6.05
CA ASN A 120 16.62 -7.41 5.43
C ASN A 120 16.52 -8.78 6.15
N LEU A 121 15.34 -9.11 6.65
CA LEU A 121 15.04 -10.32 7.42
C LEU A 121 14.47 -11.46 6.55
N VAL A 122 14.46 -11.32 5.23
CA VAL A 122 14.00 -12.40 4.33
C VAL A 122 14.81 -13.65 4.61
N ASP A 123 14.11 -14.78 4.74
CA ASP A 123 14.68 -16.10 5.04
C ASP A 123 15.47 -16.21 6.37
N ASN A 124 15.33 -15.25 7.27
CA ASN A 124 15.86 -15.37 8.62
C ASN A 124 15.02 -16.39 9.42
N PRO A 125 15.64 -17.49 9.93
CA PRO A 125 14.89 -18.55 10.63
C PRO A 125 14.13 -18.06 11.86
N GLU A 126 14.61 -17.03 12.57
CA GLU A 126 13.95 -16.46 13.74
C GLU A 126 12.62 -15.76 13.39
N TYR A 127 12.45 -15.35 12.14
CA TYR A 127 11.29 -14.63 11.64
C TYR A 127 10.46 -15.46 10.65
N ALA A 128 10.81 -16.72 10.42
CA ALA A 128 10.19 -17.55 9.38
C ALA A 128 8.65 -17.65 9.51
N GLU A 129 8.14 -17.81 10.73
CA GLU A 129 6.70 -17.89 10.98
C GLU A 129 6.00 -16.56 10.68
N ILE A 130 6.60 -15.43 11.08
CA ILE A 130 6.06 -14.10 10.82
C ILE A 130 6.07 -13.79 9.32
N GLN A 131 7.18 -14.12 8.64
CA GLN A 131 7.29 -13.97 7.18
C GLN A 131 6.18 -14.75 6.47
N LYS A 132 5.95 -16.01 6.88
CA LYS A 132 4.89 -16.84 6.33
C LYS A 132 3.50 -16.24 6.56
N GLN A 133 3.21 -15.78 7.77
CA GLN A 133 1.92 -15.13 8.08
C GLN A 133 1.67 -13.90 7.22
N LEU A 134 2.69 -13.04 7.03
CA LEU A 134 2.59 -11.85 6.18
C LEU A 134 2.41 -12.22 4.71
N ASP A 135 3.08 -13.26 4.22
CA ASP A 135 2.93 -13.73 2.84
C ASP A 135 1.55 -14.34 2.58
N ASP A 136 1.04 -15.13 3.54
CA ASP A 136 -0.30 -15.71 3.48
C ASP A 136 -1.37 -14.59 3.47
N GLU A 137 -1.23 -13.58 4.34
CA GLU A 137 -2.13 -12.41 4.39
C GLU A 137 -2.06 -11.61 3.09
N LEU A 138 -0.85 -11.33 2.57
CA LEU A 138 -0.67 -10.65 1.30
C LEU A 138 -1.38 -11.41 0.17
N SER A 139 -1.19 -12.72 0.12
CA SER A 139 -1.82 -13.58 -0.89
C SER A 139 -3.36 -13.53 -0.81
N ALA A 140 -3.91 -13.54 0.40
CA ALA A 140 -5.36 -13.43 0.61
C ALA A 140 -5.89 -12.07 0.14
N ARG A 141 -5.20 -10.97 0.45
CA ARG A 141 -5.59 -9.62 0.02
C ARG A 141 -5.49 -9.42 -1.49
N LEU A 142 -4.42 -9.89 -2.12
CA LEU A 142 -4.29 -9.84 -3.59
C LEU A 142 -5.42 -10.61 -4.27
N LYS A 143 -5.76 -11.79 -3.75
CA LYS A 143 -6.86 -12.59 -4.26
C LYS A 143 -8.21 -11.88 -4.11
N SER A 144 -8.49 -11.27 -2.96
CA SER A 144 -9.75 -10.55 -2.72
C SER A 144 -9.89 -9.33 -3.65
N ASN A 145 -8.78 -8.65 -3.96
CA ASN A 145 -8.74 -7.50 -4.86
C ASN A 145 -8.64 -7.89 -6.35
N GLY A 146 -8.65 -9.20 -6.67
CA GLY A 146 -8.51 -9.67 -8.05
C GLY A 146 -7.14 -9.41 -8.67
N ASP A 147 -6.13 -9.04 -7.85
CA ASP A 147 -4.76 -8.85 -8.34
C ASP A 147 -4.06 -10.20 -8.52
N ARG A 148 -3.80 -10.54 -9.76
CA ARG A 148 -3.10 -11.78 -10.14
C ARG A 148 -1.58 -11.67 -10.02
N PHE A 149 -1.09 -10.49 -9.70
CA PHE A 149 0.33 -10.15 -9.64
C PHE A 149 1.08 -10.61 -10.88
N LEU A 150 0.68 -10.10 -12.03
CA LEU A 150 1.33 -10.35 -13.31
C LEU A 150 2.52 -9.41 -13.51
N PRO A 151 3.42 -9.71 -14.50
CA PRO A 151 4.41 -8.74 -14.96
C PRO A 151 3.75 -7.41 -15.34
N GLY A 152 4.40 -6.28 -15.01
CA GLY A 152 3.82 -4.94 -15.22
C GLY A 152 3.43 -4.67 -16.67
N MET A 153 4.24 -5.14 -17.63
CA MET A 153 3.92 -5.02 -19.07
C MET A 153 2.65 -5.75 -19.49
N ASP A 154 2.21 -6.77 -18.74
CA ASP A 154 0.94 -7.44 -19.02
C ASP A 154 -0.26 -6.56 -18.65
N TYR A 155 -0.14 -5.76 -17.59
CA TYR A 155 -1.15 -4.74 -17.26
C TYR A 155 -1.16 -3.60 -18.28
N ILE A 156 0.03 -3.11 -18.69
CA ILE A 156 0.16 -2.10 -19.75
C ILE A 156 -0.57 -2.53 -21.01
N LYS A 157 -0.32 -3.76 -21.47
CA LYS A 157 -0.99 -4.34 -22.64
C LYS A 157 -2.50 -4.52 -22.42
N LYS A 158 -2.89 -5.06 -21.24
CA LYS A 158 -4.30 -5.31 -20.89
C LYS A 158 -5.13 -4.03 -20.95
N TRP A 159 -4.58 -2.91 -20.49
CA TRP A 159 -5.27 -1.61 -20.47
C TRP A 159 -4.97 -0.74 -21.69
N ASN A 160 -4.20 -1.27 -22.65
CA ASN A 160 -3.86 -0.59 -23.91
C ASN A 160 -3.18 0.77 -23.71
N TYR A 161 -2.29 0.87 -22.70
CA TYR A 161 -1.47 2.06 -22.52
C TYR A 161 -0.34 2.09 -23.56
N LEU A 162 -0.13 3.25 -24.18
CA LEU A 162 1.05 3.50 -24.98
C LEU A 162 2.21 3.86 -24.04
N VAL A 163 3.35 3.22 -24.27
CA VAL A 163 4.57 3.48 -23.50
C VAL A 163 5.72 3.84 -24.43
N ASP A 164 6.65 4.63 -23.93
CA ASP A 164 7.90 4.95 -24.62
C ASP A 164 8.94 3.81 -24.49
N LYS A 165 10.15 4.04 -25.01
CA LYS A 165 11.26 3.09 -24.95
C LYS A 165 11.76 2.78 -23.52
N THR A 166 11.33 3.55 -22.54
CA THR A 166 11.63 3.35 -21.11
C THR A 166 10.48 2.71 -20.35
N GLU A 167 9.48 2.17 -21.07
CA GLU A 167 8.26 1.57 -20.53
C GLU A 167 7.42 2.56 -19.66
N THR A 168 7.62 3.85 -19.90
CA THR A 168 6.87 4.91 -19.22
C THR A 168 5.69 5.36 -20.07
N VAL A 169 4.51 5.51 -19.46
CA VAL A 169 3.36 6.14 -20.10
C VAL A 169 3.63 7.64 -20.18
N PRO A 170 3.68 8.24 -21.41
CA PRO A 170 3.95 9.66 -21.52
C PRO A 170 2.81 10.49 -20.93
N TYR A 171 3.17 11.60 -20.29
CA TYR A 171 2.20 12.51 -19.65
C TYR A 171 1.25 13.17 -20.67
N PHE A 172 1.78 13.44 -21.86
CA PHE A 172 0.99 13.95 -23.00
C PHE A 172 1.01 12.90 -24.11
N GLN A 173 -0.18 12.54 -24.58
CA GLN A 173 -0.38 11.72 -25.79
C GLN A 173 -0.91 12.60 -26.90
#